data_3786d402b98dab3007269487e1a18c52
#
_entry.id   3786d402b98dab3007269487e1a18c52
#
_cell.length_a   1.000
_cell.length_b   1.000
_cell.length_c   1.000
_cell.angle_alpha   90.00
_cell.angle_beta   90.00
_cell.angle_gamma   90.00
#
_symmetry.space_group_name_H-M   'P 1'
#
loop_
_entity.id
_entity.type
_entity.pdbx_description
1 polymer ?
#
loop_
_entity_poly.entity_id
_entity_poly.type
_entity_poly.pdbx_seq_one_letter_code
_entity_poly.pdbx_strand_id
1 'polypeptide(L)'
;MTITIKSDNVTTGGTLGNVNGLKDQDYTLLLDFQNGEYTKKVGGVITNLTEADVLTCTSNKTLATKPMTMDRLGNKLYITKTDQTRWWQVKNAFGDFFGLLIESEQVNWFLNSATPITQTISNIPAGSTMVASCIGTGSITITGEGINPVTVTQDTPATITPQSLSTTISLTVTVTGTLSHVQVVRCAGFAGVHSPITTTTSRPTSGFDKVEINQALIAPLLAGTQQLTILIQSVPLQHTKDDRSQYNETRVVLETTALVAGLGLNKAANTNIGSRIVSTYKSDGSSHVSSGTVAISAQLNAPVTQVFSVGDFGFKGSVNGGNVYAVANATGLNNVTRIRLAEGVAAPSVMQGGNCVITKLAVFKKQLSDQEIKEFSKSWL
;
A
#
# COMPACT_ATOMS: atom_id res chain seq x y z
N MET A 1 2.06 1.77 -39.70
CA MET A 1 3.48 1.94 -39.38
C MET A 1 3.75 1.16 -38.10
N THR A 2 4.40 0.02 -38.21
CA THR A 2 4.68 -0.83 -37.06
C THR A 2 6.06 -0.48 -36.54
N ILE A 3 6.15 0.09 -35.35
CA ILE A 3 7.44 0.36 -34.71
C ILE A 3 7.84 -0.91 -33.96
N THR A 4 8.83 -1.61 -34.47
CA THR A 4 9.44 -2.73 -33.76
C THR A 4 10.63 -2.18 -32.97
N ILE A 5 10.50 -2.12 -31.66
CA ILE A 5 11.63 -1.82 -30.77
C ILE A 5 12.35 -3.13 -30.53
N LYS A 6 13.50 -3.32 -31.15
CA LYS A 6 14.42 -4.41 -30.81
C LYS A 6 15.30 -3.94 -29.67
N SER A 7 15.27 -4.62 -28.56
CA SER A 7 16.27 -4.47 -27.50
C SER A 7 17.47 -5.32 -27.86
N ASP A 8 18.59 -4.68 -28.12
CA ASP A 8 19.85 -5.37 -28.46
C ASP A 8 20.66 -5.86 -27.24
N ASN A 9 20.05 -5.83 -26.07
CA ASN A 9 20.67 -6.35 -24.86
C ASN A 9 20.42 -7.85 -24.73
N VAL A 10 21.22 -8.63 -25.42
CA VAL A 10 21.38 -10.06 -25.17
C VAL A 10 22.34 -10.21 -24.00
N THR A 11 21.86 -10.29 -22.79
CA THR A 11 22.67 -10.73 -21.65
C THR A 11 22.72 -12.26 -21.67
N THR A 12 23.83 -12.81 -22.09
CA THR A 12 24.11 -14.23 -21.92
C THR A 12 24.25 -14.51 -20.41
N GLY A 13 23.27 -15.18 -19.85
CA GLY A 13 23.29 -15.67 -18.46
C GLY A 13 22.60 -14.85 -17.38
N GLY A 14 21.85 -13.81 -17.73
CA GLY A 14 21.02 -13.06 -16.79
C GLY A 14 19.55 -13.15 -17.15
N THR A 15 18.69 -13.50 -16.19
CA THR A 15 17.25 -13.40 -16.36
C THR A 15 16.91 -11.93 -16.59
N LEU A 16 16.39 -11.57 -17.74
CA LEU A 16 15.93 -10.20 -18.00
C LEU A 16 14.80 -9.87 -17.05
N GLY A 17 15.08 -9.00 -16.10
CA GLY A 17 14.12 -8.47 -15.14
C GLY A 17 13.22 -7.42 -15.74
N ASN A 18 12.43 -7.75 -16.74
CA ASN A 18 11.33 -6.91 -17.17
C ASN A 18 9.99 -7.56 -16.78
N VAL A 19 8.92 -6.82 -16.84
CA VAL A 19 7.56 -7.32 -16.56
C VAL A 19 7.25 -8.57 -17.37
N ASN A 20 7.82 -8.71 -18.54
CA ASN A 20 7.72 -9.87 -19.41
C ASN A 20 8.59 -11.06 -18.93
N GLY A 21 9.63 -10.82 -18.12
CA GLY A 21 10.50 -11.89 -17.60
C GLY A 21 9.79 -12.91 -16.73
N LEU A 22 8.71 -12.54 -16.06
CA LEU A 22 7.88 -13.48 -15.31
C LEU A 22 6.92 -14.27 -16.21
N LYS A 23 6.60 -13.81 -17.42
CA LYS A 23 5.73 -14.56 -18.35
C LYS A 23 6.32 -15.91 -18.74
N ASP A 24 7.63 -16.04 -18.74
CA ASP A 24 8.35 -17.29 -19.03
C ASP A 24 8.48 -18.18 -17.79
N GLN A 25 8.15 -17.67 -16.62
CA GLN A 25 8.20 -18.43 -15.37
C GLN A 25 6.92 -19.25 -15.16
N ASP A 26 7.01 -20.21 -14.25
CA ASP A 26 5.86 -21.07 -13.90
C ASP A 26 4.99 -20.43 -12.82
N TYR A 27 4.51 -19.20 -13.09
CA TYR A 27 3.54 -18.54 -12.22
C TYR A 27 2.15 -19.16 -12.36
N THR A 28 1.33 -18.99 -11.35
CA THR A 28 -0.08 -19.42 -11.35
C THR A 28 -1.01 -18.25 -11.64
N LEU A 29 -0.68 -17.07 -11.09
CA LEU A 29 -1.40 -15.81 -11.31
C LEU A 29 -0.38 -14.68 -11.43
N LEU A 30 -0.56 -13.81 -12.42
CA LEU A 30 0.24 -12.61 -12.63
C LEU A 30 -0.68 -11.41 -12.84
N LEU A 31 -0.57 -10.42 -11.99
CA LEU A 31 -1.36 -9.19 -12.00
C LEU A 31 -0.43 -8.01 -12.17
N ASP A 32 -0.44 -7.40 -13.33
CA ASP A 32 0.24 -6.16 -13.63
C ASP A 32 -0.77 -5.01 -13.60
N PHE A 33 -0.96 -4.43 -12.43
CA PHE A 33 -1.86 -3.31 -12.23
C PHE A 33 -1.38 -2.05 -12.97
N GLN A 34 -0.06 -1.92 -13.15
CA GLN A 34 0.52 -0.79 -13.86
C GLN A 34 0.12 -0.77 -15.33
N ASN A 35 0.08 -1.93 -15.98
CA ASN A 35 -0.28 -2.05 -17.39
C ASN A 35 -1.74 -2.51 -17.61
N GLY A 36 -2.44 -2.96 -16.55
CA GLY A 36 -3.78 -3.53 -16.63
C GLY A 36 -3.79 -4.91 -17.29
N GLU A 37 -2.71 -5.65 -17.15
CA GLU A 37 -2.57 -7.00 -17.68
C GLU A 37 -2.73 -8.01 -16.55
N TYR A 38 -3.72 -8.89 -16.67
CA TYR A 38 -4.01 -9.92 -15.68
C TYR A 38 -4.06 -11.28 -16.36
N THR A 39 -3.28 -12.22 -15.85
CA THR A 39 -3.20 -13.56 -16.45
C THR A 39 -3.16 -14.64 -15.40
N LYS A 40 -3.79 -15.79 -15.69
CA LYS A 40 -3.58 -17.04 -14.96
C LYS A 40 -2.94 -18.09 -15.87
N LYS A 41 -2.13 -18.96 -15.28
CA LYS A 41 -1.47 -20.07 -16.00
C LYS A 41 -1.83 -21.39 -15.32
N VAL A 42 -2.49 -22.28 -16.02
CA VAL A 42 -2.89 -23.60 -15.54
C VAL A 42 -2.54 -24.64 -16.57
N GLY A 43 -1.76 -25.66 -16.19
CA GLY A 43 -1.29 -26.68 -17.10
C GLY A 43 -0.50 -26.15 -18.32
N GLY A 44 0.24 -25.05 -18.13
CA GLY A 44 0.97 -24.39 -19.20
C GLY A 44 0.14 -23.44 -20.08
N VAL A 45 -1.19 -23.43 -19.94
CA VAL A 45 -2.07 -22.55 -20.72
C VAL A 45 -2.25 -21.22 -20.00
N ILE A 46 -1.96 -20.13 -20.72
CA ILE A 46 -2.17 -18.76 -20.24
C ILE A 46 -3.56 -18.29 -20.64
N THR A 47 -4.30 -17.76 -19.68
CA THR A 47 -5.62 -17.16 -19.89
C THR A 47 -5.58 -15.71 -19.44
N ASN A 48 -5.97 -14.78 -20.30
CA ASN A 48 -6.17 -13.39 -19.93
C ASN A 48 -7.43 -13.22 -19.10
N LEU A 49 -7.36 -12.34 -18.12
CA LEU A 49 -8.44 -12.01 -17.20
C LEU A 49 -8.77 -10.52 -17.31
N THR A 50 -9.96 -10.14 -16.90
CA THR A 50 -10.36 -8.74 -16.71
C THR A 50 -10.14 -8.32 -15.26
N GLU A 51 -10.20 -7.02 -14.98
CA GLU A 51 -10.16 -6.51 -13.59
C GLU A 51 -11.28 -7.15 -12.74
N ALA A 52 -12.48 -7.24 -13.27
CA ALA A 52 -13.63 -7.83 -12.59
C ALA A 52 -13.48 -9.33 -12.29
N ASP A 53 -12.71 -10.06 -13.11
CA ASP A 53 -12.38 -11.46 -12.82
C ASP A 53 -11.41 -11.58 -11.66
N VAL A 54 -10.59 -10.56 -11.44
CA VAL A 54 -9.44 -10.59 -10.51
C VAL A 54 -9.75 -9.95 -9.18
N LEU A 55 -10.43 -8.82 -9.16
CA LEU A 55 -10.58 -8.00 -7.95
C LEU A 55 -12.02 -7.97 -7.46
N THR A 56 -12.16 -8.08 -6.15
CA THR A 56 -13.37 -7.76 -5.42
C THR A 56 -13.06 -6.61 -4.46
N CYS A 57 -13.81 -5.53 -4.58
CA CYS A 57 -13.73 -4.39 -3.67
C CYS A 57 -14.95 -4.37 -2.76
N THR A 58 -14.73 -4.35 -1.46
CA THR A 58 -15.80 -4.21 -0.44
C THR A 58 -15.46 -3.05 0.50
N SER A 59 -14.95 -1.98 -0.05
CA SER A 59 -14.53 -0.80 0.68
C SER A 59 -15.69 -0.23 1.51
N ASN A 60 -15.39 0.26 2.69
CA ASN A 60 -16.33 1.05 3.50
C ASN A 60 -16.08 2.56 3.39
N LYS A 61 -15.46 3.01 2.29
CA LYS A 61 -15.29 4.44 2.01
C LYS A 61 -16.63 5.16 2.00
N THR A 62 -16.70 6.26 2.71
CA THR A 62 -17.91 7.08 2.75
C THR A 62 -17.95 8.00 1.54
N LEU A 63 -18.92 7.83 0.63
CA LEU A 63 -19.05 8.66 -0.58
C LEU A 63 -19.20 10.16 -0.26
N ALA A 64 -19.75 10.49 0.91
CA ALA A 64 -19.84 11.88 1.38
C ALA A 64 -18.47 12.56 1.54
N THR A 65 -17.39 11.80 1.77
CA THR A 65 -16.01 12.30 1.82
C THR A 65 -15.38 12.47 0.44
N LYS A 66 -16.12 12.16 -0.64
CA LYS A 66 -15.69 12.26 -2.04
C LYS A 66 -14.34 11.61 -2.32
N PRO A 67 -14.16 10.32 -2.02
CA PRO A 67 -12.90 9.65 -2.31
C PRO A 67 -12.59 9.70 -3.81
N MET A 68 -11.30 9.77 -4.14
CA MET A 68 -10.86 9.91 -5.52
C MET A 68 -10.18 8.65 -6.03
N THR A 69 -10.27 8.47 -7.33
CA THR A 69 -9.46 7.57 -8.15
C THR A 69 -8.81 8.37 -9.27
N MET A 70 -7.88 7.75 -9.98
CA MET A 70 -7.23 8.35 -11.14
C MET A 70 -7.33 7.39 -12.32
N ASP A 71 -7.59 7.90 -13.50
CA ASP A 71 -7.49 7.09 -14.72
C ASP A 71 -6.03 6.99 -15.20
N ARG A 72 -5.79 6.15 -16.21
CA ARG A 72 -4.44 5.95 -16.78
C ARG A 72 -3.89 7.18 -17.52
N LEU A 73 -4.73 8.16 -17.82
CA LEU A 73 -4.33 9.43 -18.41
C LEU A 73 -3.93 10.46 -17.35
N GLY A 74 -4.08 10.12 -16.06
CA GLY A 74 -3.78 10.99 -14.94
C GLY A 74 -4.94 11.89 -14.51
N ASN A 75 -6.13 11.71 -15.07
CA ASN A 75 -7.30 12.48 -14.67
C ASN A 75 -7.80 11.99 -13.31
N LYS A 76 -8.02 12.94 -12.40
CA LYS A 76 -8.59 12.67 -11.07
C LYS A 76 -10.11 12.62 -11.17
N LEU A 77 -10.70 11.55 -10.70
CA LEU A 77 -12.14 11.28 -10.74
C LEU A 77 -12.63 10.97 -9.33
N TYR A 78 -13.86 11.37 -9.00
CA TYR A 78 -14.51 10.91 -7.77
C TYR A 78 -15.13 9.53 -7.98
N ILE A 79 -14.98 8.64 -7.00
CA ILE A 79 -15.71 7.37 -7.03
C ILE A 79 -17.20 7.62 -6.83
N THR A 80 -18.01 6.82 -7.52
CA THR A 80 -19.46 6.91 -7.49
C THR A 80 -20.12 5.76 -6.73
N LYS A 81 -19.33 4.73 -6.38
CA LYS A 81 -19.77 3.56 -5.63
C LYS A 81 -18.74 3.21 -4.56
N THR A 82 -19.20 2.68 -3.43
CA THR A 82 -18.33 2.28 -2.31
C THR A 82 -17.50 1.03 -2.61
N ASP A 83 -17.97 0.20 -3.52
CA ASP A 83 -17.33 -1.05 -3.99
C ASP A 83 -16.46 -0.86 -5.24
N GLN A 84 -16.17 0.38 -5.61
CA GLN A 84 -15.33 0.69 -6.77
C GLN A 84 -13.85 0.58 -6.38
N THR A 85 -13.08 -0.17 -7.17
CA THR A 85 -11.62 -0.17 -7.12
C THR A 85 -11.07 1.24 -7.39
N ARG A 86 -9.98 1.57 -6.73
CA ARG A 86 -9.35 2.88 -6.90
C ARG A 86 -7.95 2.72 -7.46
N TRP A 87 -7.60 3.63 -8.34
CA TRP A 87 -6.33 3.67 -9.04
C TRP A 87 -5.60 4.98 -8.76
N TRP A 88 -4.28 4.93 -8.76
CA TRP A 88 -3.48 6.13 -8.53
C TRP A 88 -2.13 6.04 -9.22
N GLN A 89 -1.63 7.23 -9.60
CA GLN A 89 -0.29 7.39 -10.13
C GLN A 89 0.60 8.11 -9.12
N VAL A 90 1.76 7.53 -8.84
CA VAL A 90 2.83 8.17 -8.09
C VAL A 90 3.94 8.54 -9.06
N LYS A 91 4.25 9.83 -9.14
CA LYS A 91 5.36 10.36 -9.93
C LYS A 91 6.43 10.88 -8.99
N ASN A 92 7.65 10.38 -9.12
CA ASN A 92 8.76 10.77 -8.25
C ASN A 92 10.10 10.49 -8.92
N ALA A 93 11.21 10.69 -8.18
CA ALA A 93 12.56 10.49 -8.67
C ALA A 93 12.88 9.02 -9.06
N PHE A 94 12.07 8.07 -8.64
CA PHE A 94 12.25 6.64 -8.96
C PHE A 94 11.45 6.20 -10.19
N GLY A 95 10.56 7.05 -10.70
CA GLY A 95 9.75 6.79 -11.89
C GLY A 95 8.27 7.10 -11.72
N ASP A 96 7.50 6.66 -12.70
CA ASP A 96 6.04 6.77 -12.76
C ASP A 96 5.41 5.40 -12.44
N PHE A 97 4.69 5.33 -11.34
CA PHE A 97 4.05 4.11 -10.87
C PHE A 97 2.53 4.30 -10.85
N PHE A 98 1.84 3.57 -11.72
CA PHE A 98 0.39 3.49 -11.71
C PHE A 98 -0.04 2.14 -11.11
N GLY A 99 -1.07 2.13 -10.29
CA GLY A 99 -1.53 0.88 -9.69
C GLY A 99 -2.77 1.02 -8.83
N LEU A 100 -3.09 -0.08 -8.17
CA LEU A 100 -4.23 -0.18 -7.25
C LEU A 100 -3.96 0.62 -5.98
N LEU A 101 -4.76 1.66 -5.75
CA LEU A 101 -4.69 2.49 -4.55
C LEU A 101 -5.40 1.79 -3.40
N ILE A 102 -4.70 1.61 -2.30
CA ILE A 102 -5.27 1.18 -1.03
C ILE A 102 -4.97 2.24 0.01
N GLU A 103 -6.00 2.80 0.61
CA GLU A 103 -5.87 3.76 1.71
C GLU A 103 -6.56 3.24 2.97
N SER A 104 -5.87 3.41 4.10
CA SER A 104 -6.47 3.20 5.40
C SER A 104 -7.44 4.32 5.76
N GLU A 105 -8.13 4.13 6.85
CA GLU A 105 -8.99 5.14 7.45
C GLU A 105 -8.20 6.38 7.85
N GLN A 106 -8.72 7.57 7.48
CA GLN A 106 -8.12 8.86 7.73
C GLN A 106 -9.16 9.88 8.19
N VAL A 107 -8.71 10.90 8.90
CA VAL A 107 -9.52 12.04 9.32
C VAL A 107 -8.89 13.33 8.85
N ASN A 108 -9.65 14.12 8.09
CA ASN A 108 -9.24 15.48 7.76
C ASN A 108 -9.61 16.42 8.93
N TRP A 109 -8.62 17.07 9.50
CA TRP A 109 -8.79 17.99 10.63
C TRP A 109 -9.27 19.38 10.22
N PHE A 110 -9.12 19.73 8.92
CA PHE A 110 -9.61 20.99 8.38
C PHE A 110 -11.12 20.89 8.07
N LEU A 111 -11.92 21.75 8.68
CA LEU A 111 -13.38 21.79 8.46
C LEU A 111 -13.75 22.56 7.20
N ASN A 112 -14.93 22.27 6.65
CA ASN A 112 -15.43 22.88 5.40
C ASN A 112 -14.41 22.80 4.27
N SER A 113 -13.78 21.65 4.13
CA SER A 113 -12.61 21.46 3.26
C SER A 113 -12.87 21.73 1.78
N ALA A 114 -14.13 21.61 1.30
CA ALA A 114 -14.51 21.90 -0.09
C ALA A 114 -14.82 23.37 -0.37
N THR A 115 -14.95 24.18 0.67
CA THR A 115 -15.11 25.64 0.62
C THR A 115 -14.20 26.27 1.66
N PRO A 116 -12.88 26.16 1.44
CA PRO A 116 -11.93 26.46 2.50
C PRO A 116 -11.90 27.94 2.86
N ILE A 117 -11.90 28.20 4.14
CA ILE A 117 -11.70 29.52 4.74
C ILE A 117 -10.61 29.43 5.81
N THR A 118 -9.95 30.52 6.10
CA THR A 118 -8.99 30.60 7.20
C THR A 118 -9.60 30.15 8.51
N GLN A 119 -8.95 29.20 9.21
CA GLN A 119 -9.44 28.66 10.47
C GLN A 119 -8.30 28.18 11.38
N THR A 120 -8.63 28.00 12.65
CA THR A 120 -7.75 27.38 13.64
C THR A 120 -8.21 25.94 13.92
N ILE A 121 -7.28 25.00 13.79
CA ILE A 121 -7.46 23.60 14.16
C ILE A 121 -6.91 23.42 15.57
N SER A 122 -7.77 23.08 16.54
CA SER A 122 -7.40 22.93 17.94
C SER A 122 -7.42 21.47 18.40
N ASN A 123 -6.82 21.22 19.57
CA ASN A 123 -6.76 19.90 20.21
C ASN A 123 -5.98 18.85 19.40
N ILE A 124 -4.99 19.26 18.64
CA ILE A 124 -4.08 18.33 17.99
C ILE A 124 -3.13 17.79 19.07
N PRO A 125 -3.00 16.45 19.24
CA PRO A 125 -2.05 15.90 20.18
C PRO A 125 -0.62 16.35 19.83
N ALA A 126 0.14 16.81 20.81
CA ALA A 126 1.51 17.26 20.61
C ALA A 126 2.39 16.11 20.08
N GLY A 127 3.38 16.44 19.27
CA GLY A 127 4.23 15.45 18.60
C GLY A 127 3.58 14.73 17.41
N SER A 128 2.29 15.05 17.12
CA SER A 128 1.63 14.49 15.94
C SER A 128 2.24 15.02 14.65
N THR A 129 2.58 14.14 13.74
CA THR A 129 2.92 14.53 12.38
C THR A 129 1.65 14.72 11.57
N MET A 130 1.53 15.89 10.95
CA MET A 130 0.40 16.25 10.08
C MET A 130 0.89 16.37 8.63
N VAL A 131 0.03 15.96 7.69
CA VAL A 131 0.26 16.22 6.27
C VAL A 131 -0.80 17.18 5.79
N ALA A 132 -0.34 18.27 5.18
CA ALA A 132 -1.19 19.29 4.62
C ALA A 132 -1.09 19.30 3.10
N SER A 133 -2.24 19.43 2.44
CA SER A 133 -2.35 19.56 0.99
C SER A 133 -3.54 20.45 0.64
N CYS A 134 -3.52 21.01 -0.57
CA CYS A 134 -4.65 21.77 -1.09
C CYS A 134 -4.81 21.53 -2.60
N ILE A 135 -5.99 21.87 -3.13
CA ILE A 135 -6.32 21.79 -4.56
C ILE A 135 -6.87 23.15 -4.99
N GLY A 136 -6.34 23.70 -6.08
CA GLY A 136 -6.77 24.98 -6.67
C GLY A 136 -5.62 25.96 -6.90
N THR A 137 -5.95 27.16 -7.35
CA THR A 137 -5.00 28.24 -7.65
C THR A 137 -4.78 29.15 -6.43
N GLY A 138 -4.05 28.63 -5.45
CA GLY A 138 -3.80 29.36 -4.21
C GLY A 138 -2.86 28.59 -3.32
N SER A 139 -2.85 28.97 -2.05
CA SER A 139 -2.00 28.34 -1.04
C SER A 139 -2.67 28.35 0.33
N ILE A 140 -2.18 27.49 1.21
CA ILE A 140 -2.41 27.64 2.64
C ILE A 140 -1.09 27.91 3.34
N THR A 141 -1.12 28.80 4.33
CA THR A 141 0.02 29.00 5.25
C THR A 141 -0.39 28.49 6.62
N ILE A 142 0.42 27.59 7.17
CA ILE A 142 0.17 26.96 8.46
C ILE A 142 1.15 27.54 9.47
N THR A 143 0.59 28.06 10.55
CA THR A 143 1.34 28.62 11.68
C THR A 143 0.81 28.01 12.99
N GLY A 144 1.59 28.06 14.03
CA GLY A 144 1.16 27.57 15.34
C GLY A 144 2.31 27.33 16.30
N GLU A 145 1.99 26.80 17.47
CA GLU A 145 2.97 26.53 18.49
C GLU A 145 3.93 25.40 18.03
N GLY A 146 5.22 25.65 18.17
CA GLY A 146 6.27 24.65 17.90
C GLY A 146 6.49 24.32 16.42
N ILE A 147 6.02 25.18 15.49
CA ILE A 147 6.31 25.07 14.08
C ILE A 147 6.80 26.38 13.47
N ASN A 148 7.70 26.28 12.51
CA ASN A 148 7.97 27.41 11.61
C ASN A 148 6.81 27.52 10.60
N PRO A 149 6.45 28.73 10.14
CA PRO A 149 5.43 28.91 9.10
C PRO A 149 5.73 28.05 7.87
N VAL A 150 4.72 27.27 7.43
CA VAL A 150 4.84 26.40 6.27
C VAL A 150 3.79 26.81 5.24
N THR A 151 4.23 27.08 4.01
CA THR A 151 3.34 27.36 2.87
C THR A 151 3.18 26.10 2.02
N VAL A 152 1.93 25.76 1.71
CA VAL A 152 1.53 24.60 0.94
C VAL A 152 0.75 25.06 -0.29
N THR A 153 1.11 24.53 -1.45
CA THR A 153 0.37 24.70 -2.71
C THR A 153 -0.11 23.35 -3.22
N GLN A 154 -0.87 23.34 -4.30
CA GLN A 154 -1.30 22.09 -4.93
C GLN A 154 -0.14 21.17 -5.29
N ASP A 155 1.00 21.75 -5.72
CA ASP A 155 2.17 20.99 -6.19
C ASP A 155 3.21 20.76 -5.08
N THR A 156 3.07 21.44 -3.96
CA THR A 156 4.01 21.37 -2.82
C THR A 156 3.27 21.07 -1.51
N PRO A 157 2.72 19.86 -1.33
CA PRO A 157 2.20 19.43 -0.04
C PRO A 157 3.33 19.40 0.99
N ALA A 158 2.99 19.53 2.28
CA ALA A 158 3.99 19.59 3.34
C ALA A 158 3.67 18.66 4.52
N THR A 159 4.73 18.15 5.13
CA THR A 159 4.68 17.46 6.42
C THR A 159 5.03 18.45 7.53
N ILE A 160 4.24 18.44 8.58
CA ILE A 160 4.39 19.33 9.73
C ILE A 160 4.45 18.47 10.98
N THR A 161 5.51 18.63 11.76
CA THR A 161 5.65 17.94 13.04
C THR A 161 5.85 18.99 14.12
N PRO A 162 4.80 19.43 14.79
CA PRO A 162 4.89 20.43 15.81
C PRO A 162 5.74 19.94 17.01
N GLN A 163 6.69 20.75 17.41
CA GLN A 163 7.54 20.51 18.58
C GLN A 163 6.97 21.35 19.74
N SER A 164 6.23 20.74 20.60
CA SER A 164 5.63 21.44 21.76
C SER A 164 5.76 20.60 23.03
N LEU A 165 5.91 21.26 24.16
CA LEU A 165 5.87 20.65 25.49
C LEU A 165 4.44 20.50 26.01
N SER A 166 3.46 21.09 25.33
CA SER A 166 2.02 20.97 25.66
C SER A 166 1.51 19.59 25.28
N THR A 167 0.46 19.12 25.93
CA THR A 167 -0.21 17.84 25.57
C THR A 167 -1.03 17.95 24.28
N THR A 168 -1.51 19.14 23.97
CA THR A 168 -2.22 19.49 22.73
C THR A 168 -1.78 20.83 22.21
N ILE A 169 -1.90 21.01 20.91
CA ILE A 169 -1.53 22.24 20.20
C ILE A 169 -2.68 22.73 19.32
N SER A 170 -2.54 23.97 18.84
CA SER A 170 -3.41 24.57 17.86
C SER A 170 -2.60 25.05 16.65
N LEU A 171 -3.15 24.81 15.44
CA LEU A 171 -2.58 25.26 14.18
C LEU A 171 -3.55 26.24 13.51
N THR A 172 -3.05 27.40 13.09
CA THR A 172 -3.82 28.31 12.25
C THR A 172 -3.49 28.04 10.80
N VAL A 173 -4.51 27.75 10.00
CA VAL A 173 -4.42 27.52 8.56
C VAL A 173 -5.02 28.72 7.86
N THR A 174 -4.15 29.58 7.30
CA THR A 174 -4.54 30.75 6.53
C THR A 174 -4.70 30.37 5.07
N VAL A 175 -5.87 30.62 4.51
CA VAL A 175 -6.20 30.33 3.11
C VAL A 175 -5.99 31.58 2.25
N THR A 176 -5.29 31.45 1.12
CA THR A 176 -5.00 32.53 0.16
C THR A 176 -5.31 32.05 -1.25
N GLY A 177 -5.97 32.89 -2.04
CA GLY A 177 -6.35 32.58 -3.43
C GLY A 177 -7.60 31.70 -3.51
N THR A 178 -7.76 31.01 -4.64
CA THR A 178 -8.95 30.18 -4.91
C THR A 178 -8.62 28.72 -4.75
N LEU A 179 -9.08 28.14 -3.65
CA LEU A 179 -8.92 26.71 -3.36
C LEU A 179 -10.27 25.99 -3.41
N SER A 180 -10.30 24.83 -4.03
CA SER A 180 -11.47 23.95 -4.08
C SER A 180 -11.44 22.87 -3.01
N HIS A 181 -10.27 22.64 -2.38
CA HIS A 181 -10.12 21.68 -1.28
C HIS A 181 -8.90 22.02 -0.43
N VAL A 182 -9.02 21.81 0.88
CA VAL A 182 -7.89 21.83 1.84
C VAL A 182 -7.97 20.60 2.73
N GLN A 183 -6.83 20.02 2.98
CA GLN A 183 -6.71 18.83 3.81
C GLN A 183 -5.53 18.96 4.76
N VAL A 184 -5.78 18.67 6.03
CA VAL A 184 -4.76 18.51 7.08
C VAL A 184 -5.05 17.20 7.79
N VAL A 185 -4.26 16.19 7.50
CA VAL A 185 -4.45 14.81 7.98
C VAL A 185 -3.33 14.46 8.95
N ARG A 186 -3.69 13.86 10.07
CA ARG A 186 -2.71 13.34 11.02
C ARG A 186 -2.12 12.04 10.49
N CYS A 187 -0.83 12.00 10.30
CA CYS A 187 -0.10 10.81 9.85
C CYS A 187 1.39 10.90 10.20
N ALA A 188 2.06 9.78 10.18
CA ALA A 188 3.51 9.72 10.23
C ALA A 188 4.04 9.49 8.81
N GLY A 189 4.81 10.42 8.27
CA GLY A 189 5.48 10.22 7.01
C GLY A 189 5.21 11.28 5.95
N PHE A 190 5.46 10.97 4.71
CA PHE A 190 5.50 11.90 3.59
C PHE A 190 4.15 12.53 3.26
N ALA A 191 4.16 13.79 2.86
CA ALA A 191 3.03 14.52 2.29
C ALA A 191 2.68 14.00 0.89
N GLY A 192 2.53 12.71 0.77
CA GLY A 192 2.09 12.06 -0.46
C GLY A 192 0.59 12.16 -0.61
N VAL A 193 0.16 11.76 -1.75
CA VAL A 193 -1.18 11.87 -2.25
C VAL A 193 -2.17 11.15 -1.36
N HIS A 194 -2.99 11.90 -0.65
CA HIS A 194 -4.24 11.41 -0.08
C HIS A 194 -5.37 11.75 -1.02
N SER A 195 -6.29 10.80 -1.18
CA SER A 195 -7.57 11.18 -1.74
C SER A 195 -8.22 12.24 -0.85
N PRO A 196 -8.83 13.27 -1.43
CA PRO A 196 -9.48 14.31 -0.65
C PRO A 196 -10.53 13.74 0.29
N ILE A 197 -10.49 14.17 1.54
CA ILE A 197 -11.49 13.84 2.55
C ILE A 197 -12.32 15.10 2.77
N THR A 198 -13.52 15.11 2.19
CA THR A 198 -14.43 16.25 2.33
C THR A 198 -14.98 16.28 3.76
N THR A 199 -14.85 17.43 4.38
CA THR A 199 -15.43 17.75 5.67
C THR A 199 -16.45 18.88 5.55
N THR A 200 -17.37 18.93 6.50
CA THR A 200 -18.28 20.06 6.70
C THR A 200 -17.99 20.67 8.08
N THR A 201 -18.99 20.83 8.93
CA THR A 201 -18.85 21.24 10.33
C THR A 201 -18.34 20.13 11.25
N SER A 202 -18.15 18.92 10.73
CA SER A 202 -17.64 17.76 11.44
C SER A 202 -16.46 17.11 10.69
N ARG A 203 -15.74 16.24 11.38
CA ARG A 203 -14.59 15.50 10.87
C ARG A 203 -14.97 14.03 10.65
N PRO A 204 -15.61 13.69 9.54
CA PRO A 204 -15.94 12.29 9.26
C PRO A 204 -14.66 11.50 8.99
N THR A 205 -14.70 10.25 9.36
CA THR A 205 -13.66 9.30 8.96
C THR A 205 -13.86 8.92 7.49
N SER A 206 -12.78 8.87 6.70
CA SER A 206 -12.87 8.53 5.27
C SER A 206 -13.26 7.07 5.00
N GLY A 207 -13.22 6.22 6.04
CA GLY A 207 -13.25 4.78 5.87
C GLY A 207 -11.96 4.23 5.26
N PHE A 208 -11.91 2.94 5.00
CA PHE A 208 -10.73 2.27 4.44
C PHE A 208 -11.09 1.43 3.21
N ASP A 209 -10.11 1.16 2.36
CA ASP A 209 -10.28 0.26 1.24
C ASP A 209 -10.13 -1.19 1.69
N LYS A 210 -11.06 -2.03 1.25
CA LYS A 210 -10.98 -3.48 1.33
C LYS A 210 -10.97 -4.03 -0.08
N VAL A 211 -9.83 -4.53 -0.50
CA VAL A 211 -9.67 -5.15 -1.81
C VAL A 211 -9.08 -6.54 -1.64
N GLU A 212 -9.66 -7.50 -2.28
CA GLU A 212 -9.17 -8.87 -2.32
C GLU A 212 -9.10 -9.40 -3.75
N ILE A 213 -8.24 -10.38 -3.95
CA ILE A 213 -8.29 -11.18 -5.16
C ILE A 213 -9.59 -12.00 -5.11
N ASN A 214 -10.34 -11.96 -6.20
CA ASN A 214 -11.64 -12.62 -6.28
C ASN A 214 -11.56 -14.08 -5.79
N GLN A 215 -12.32 -14.38 -4.76
CA GLN A 215 -12.28 -15.69 -4.11
C GLN A 215 -12.69 -16.82 -5.06
N ALA A 216 -13.61 -16.55 -5.99
CA ALA A 216 -13.99 -17.50 -7.02
C ALA A 216 -12.84 -17.86 -7.98
N LEU A 217 -11.86 -16.97 -8.13
CA LEU A 217 -10.63 -17.22 -8.88
C LEU A 217 -9.60 -17.95 -8.01
N ILE A 218 -9.36 -17.47 -6.80
CA ILE A 218 -8.23 -17.92 -5.95
C ILE A 218 -8.50 -19.30 -5.33
N ALA A 219 -9.68 -19.55 -4.80
CA ALA A 219 -9.96 -20.79 -4.08
C ALA A 219 -9.72 -22.04 -4.95
N PRO A 220 -10.28 -22.16 -6.16
CA PRO A 220 -9.99 -23.31 -7.01
C PRO A 220 -8.55 -23.32 -7.53
N LEU A 221 -7.97 -22.14 -7.77
CA LEU A 221 -6.62 -22.02 -8.31
C LEU A 221 -5.58 -22.53 -7.30
N LEU A 222 -5.78 -22.31 -6.00
CA LEU A 222 -4.88 -22.71 -4.93
C LEU A 222 -5.34 -23.94 -4.15
N ALA A 223 -6.42 -24.59 -4.57
CA ALA A 223 -6.90 -25.82 -3.91
C ALA A 223 -5.81 -26.89 -3.86
N GLY A 224 -5.65 -27.52 -2.69
CA GLY A 224 -4.65 -28.57 -2.44
C GLY A 224 -3.20 -28.06 -2.39
N THR A 225 -2.96 -26.75 -2.48
CA THR A 225 -1.61 -26.18 -2.44
C THR A 225 -1.06 -26.19 -1.02
N GLN A 226 0.10 -26.80 -0.83
CA GLN A 226 0.86 -26.79 0.42
C GLN A 226 2.05 -25.84 0.39
N GLN A 227 2.46 -25.45 -0.79
CA GLN A 227 3.58 -24.55 -1.02
C GLN A 227 3.12 -23.36 -1.87
N LEU A 228 3.45 -22.15 -1.44
CA LEU A 228 3.00 -20.93 -2.08
C LEU A 228 4.11 -19.88 -2.04
N THR A 229 4.27 -19.16 -3.13
CA THR A 229 5.08 -17.94 -3.15
C THR A 229 4.26 -16.78 -3.67
N ILE A 230 4.33 -15.65 -2.97
CA ILE A 230 3.78 -14.36 -3.38
C ILE A 230 4.93 -13.40 -3.64
N LEU A 231 4.90 -12.78 -4.80
CA LEU A 231 5.74 -11.65 -5.16
C LEU A 231 4.84 -10.42 -5.29
N ILE A 232 5.14 -9.35 -4.58
CA ILE A 232 4.38 -8.11 -4.64
C ILE A 232 5.30 -6.90 -4.76
N GLN A 233 4.96 -5.99 -5.66
CA GLN A 233 5.55 -4.65 -5.72
C GLN A 233 4.51 -3.62 -5.28
N SER A 234 4.91 -2.74 -4.39
CA SER A 234 4.09 -1.62 -3.94
C SER A 234 4.91 -0.36 -3.75
N VAL A 235 4.26 0.78 -3.87
CA VAL A 235 4.82 2.09 -3.52
C VAL A 235 4.16 2.55 -2.24
N PRO A 236 4.86 2.56 -1.09
CA PRO A 236 4.33 3.07 0.17
C PRO A 236 4.06 4.57 0.07
N LEU A 237 2.84 5.01 0.38
CA LEU A 237 2.48 6.43 0.31
C LEU A 237 2.67 7.15 1.63
N GLN A 238 2.33 6.49 2.73
CA GLN A 238 2.50 7.01 4.10
C GLN A 238 2.23 5.94 5.14
N HIS A 239 2.46 6.31 6.40
CA HIS A 239 2.13 5.49 7.56
C HIS A 239 0.81 5.93 8.20
N THR A 240 0.07 4.97 8.73
CA THR A 240 -1.32 5.18 9.16
C THR A 240 -1.50 5.82 10.53
N LYS A 241 -0.50 5.82 11.39
CA LYS A 241 -0.57 6.46 12.73
C LYS A 241 0.79 6.91 13.21
N ASP A 242 0.79 7.95 13.99
CA ASP A 242 1.97 8.66 14.45
C ASP A 242 2.31 8.48 15.95
N ASP A 243 1.44 7.83 16.71
CA ASP A 243 1.53 7.75 18.17
C ASP A 243 2.08 6.44 18.74
N ARG A 244 2.50 5.51 17.87
CA ARG A 244 3.07 4.22 18.30
C ARG A 244 4.48 4.02 17.77
N SER A 245 5.35 3.48 18.60
CA SER A 245 6.76 3.26 18.30
C SER A 245 7.03 2.17 17.24
N GLN A 246 6.04 1.36 16.89
CA GLN A 246 6.17 0.29 15.89
C GLN A 246 4.83 0.07 15.15
N TYR A 247 4.86 0.12 13.83
CA TYR A 247 3.73 -0.19 12.96
C TYR A 247 4.08 -1.27 11.98
N ASN A 248 3.09 -2.12 11.73
CA ASN A 248 3.15 -3.11 10.66
C ASN A 248 2.03 -2.79 9.67
N GLU A 249 2.40 -2.28 8.53
CA GLU A 249 1.47 -2.10 7.43
C GLU A 249 1.44 -3.36 6.58
N THR A 250 0.26 -3.93 6.44
CA THR A 250 0.06 -5.11 5.60
C THR A 250 0.13 -4.73 4.13
N ARG A 251 0.70 -5.62 3.31
CA ARG A 251 0.65 -5.55 1.85
C ARG A 251 -0.18 -6.68 1.27
N VAL A 252 -0.05 -7.86 1.83
CA VAL A 252 -0.84 -9.03 1.47
C VAL A 252 -1.23 -9.79 2.73
N VAL A 253 -2.46 -10.24 2.77
CA VAL A 253 -2.96 -11.17 3.79
C VAL A 253 -3.41 -12.44 3.11
N LEU A 254 -2.83 -13.55 3.52
CA LEU A 254 -3.23 -14.89 3.10
C LEU A 254 -4.13 -15.50 4.18
N GLU A 255 -5.25 -16.02 3.77
CA GLU A 255 -6.24 -16.59 4.68
C GLU A 255 -6.53 -18.05 4.33
N THR A 256 -6.49 -18.90 5.35
CA THR A 256 -6.98 -20.27 5.32
C THR A 256 -8.17 -20.41 6.25
N THR A 257 -8.76 -21.58 6.37
CA THR A 257 -9.83 -21.82 7.36
C THR A 257 -9.35 -21.69 8.82
N ALA A 258 -8.06 -21.83 9.08
CA ALA A 258 -7.50 -21.87 10.44
C ALA A 258 -6.51 -20.74 10.74
N LEU A 259 -5.87 -20.17 9.74
CA LEU A 259 -4.78 -19.20 9.89
C LEU A 259 -4.91 -18.02 8.98
N VAL A 260 -4.41 -16.88 9.46
CA VAL A 260 -4.23 -15.65 8.71
C VAL A 260 -2.75 -15.29 8.76
N ALA A 261 -2.13 -15.11 7.60
CA ALA A 261 -0.74 -14.68 7.50
C ALA A 261 -0.66 -13.33 6.81
N GLY A 262 0.00 -12.37 7.43
CA GLY A 262 0.22 -11.04 6.87
C GLY A 262 1.67 -10.85 6.44
N LEU A 263 1.86 -10.37 5.23
CA LEU A 263 3.11 -9.85 4.68
C LEU A 263 3.04 -8.33 4.69
N GLY A 264 4.02 -7.66 5.26
CA GLY A 264 3.93 -6.23 5.42
C GLY A 264 5.25 -5.51 5.54
N LEU A 265 5.16 -4.21 5.75
CA LEU A 265 6.26 -3.32 6.09
C LEU A 265 6.16 -2.93 7.55
N ASN A 266 7.27 -2.89 8.24
CA ASN A 266 7.38 -2.39 9.60
C ASN A 266 8.06 -1.02 9.58
N LYS A 267 7.52 -0.07 10.29
CA LYS A 267 8.20 1.18 10.62
C LYS A 267 8.88 1.03 11.98
N ALA A 268 10.19 1.10 12.02
CA ALA A 268 10.89 1.47 13.26
C ALA A 268 10.73 2.98 13.49
N ALA A 269 10.57 3.40 14.75
CA ALA A 269 10.49 4.80 15.09
C ALA A 269 11.62 5.59 14.42
N ASN A 270 11.26 6.67 13.76
CA ASN A 270 12.15 7.76 13.33
C ASN A 270 12.86 7.71 11.99
N THR A 271 12.61 6.89 11.01
CA THR A 271 13.06 7.19 9.61
C THR A 271 13.21 6.00 8.68
N ASN A 272 13.38 4.79 9.18
CA ASN A 272 13.62 3.64 8.31
C ASN A 272 12.39 2.73 8.27
N ILE A 273 11.88 2.51 7.07
CA ILE A 273 10.87 1.48 6.85
C ILE A 273 11.60 0.14 6.92
N GLY A 274 11.36 -0.62 7.98
CA GLY A 274 11.77 -2.02 8.05
C GLY A 274 10.81 -2.90 7.26
N SER A 275 11.24 -4.07 6.83
CA SER A 275 10.32 -5.08 6.31
C SER A 275 9.96 -6.07 7.40
N ARG A 276 8.66 -6.24 7.64
CA ARG A 276 8.17 -7.40 8.36
C ARG A 276 7.76 -8.46 7.35
N ILE A 277 8.50 -9.56 7.33
CA ILE A 277 8.29 -10.57 6.32
C ILE A 277 7.02 -11.36 6.59
N VAL A 278 6.74 -11.71 7.84
CA VAL A 278 5.55 -12.51 8.18
C VAL A 278 5.08 -12.25 9.59
N SER A 279 3.76 -12.19 9.74
CA SER A 279 3.10 -12.43 11.02
C SER A 279 1.94 -13.39 10.77
N THR A 280 1.91 -14.50 11.49
CA THR A 280 0.82 -15.47 11.42
C THR A 280 -0.03 -15.42 12.69
N TYR A 281 -1.33 -15.47 12.49
CA TYR A 281 -2.33 -15.47 13.56
C TYR A 281 -3.31 -16.59 13.30
N LYS A 282 -3.94 -17.12 14.35
CA LYS A 282 -5.14 -17.92 14.17
C LYS A 282 -6.25 -17.07 13.58
N SER A 283 -7.17 -17.68 12.84
CA SER A 283 -8.29 -16.99 12.22
C SER A 283 -9.18 -16.24 13.22
N ASP A 284 -9.18 -16.66 14.47
CA ASP A 284 -9.87 -16.01 15.59
C ASP A 284 -9.06 -14.86 16.23
N GLY A 285 -7.85 -14.60 15.74
CA GLY A 285 -6.97 -13.55 16.26
C GLY A 285 -6.31 -13.85 17.62
N SER A 286 -6.55 -15.03 18.18
CA SER A 286 -6.21 -15.35 19.59
C SER A 286 -4.75 -15.60 19.86
N SER A 287 -3.93 -15.92 18.87
CA SER A 287 -2.50 -16.17 19.08
C SER A 287 -1.65 -15.84 17.86
N HIS A 288 -0.51 -15.26 18.12
CA HIS A 288 0.56 -15.06 17.15
C HIS A 288 1.45 -16.32 17.14
N VAL A 289 1.66 -16.90 15.97
CA VAL A 289 2.40 -18.16 15.84
C VAL A 289 3.86 -17.91 15.46
N SER A 290 4.13 -16.93 14.60
CA SER A 290 5.49 -16.59 14.23
C SER A 290 5.61 -15.18 13.65
N SER A 291 6.74 -14.54 13.83
CA SER A 291 7.09 -13.29 13.14
C SER A 291 8.55 -13.27 12.75
N GLY A 292 8.80 -12.74 11.56
CA GLY A 292 10.14 -12.46 11.06
C GLY A 292 10.24 -11.00 10.64
N THR A 293 11.33 -10.34 10.99
CA THR A 293 11.61 -8.97 10.59
C THR A 293 12.94 -8.92 9.87
N VAL A 294 12.96 -8.29 8.71
CA VAL A 294 14.21 -7.98 8.00
C VAL A 294 14.41 -6.48 8.06
N ALA A 295 15.58 -6.06 8.50
CA ALA A 295 15.96 -4.66 8.41
C ALA A 295 16.20 -4.31 6.94
N ILE A 296 15.38 -3.42 6.40
CA ILE A 296 15.60 -2.79 5.11
C ILE A 296 15.44 -1.30 5.26
N SER A 297 16.20 -0.55 4.49
CA SER A 297 15.94 0.87 4.30
C SER A 297 15.05 1.04 3.07
N ALA A 298 13.73 0.94 3.23
CA ALA A 298 12.80 1.37 2.22
C ALA A 298 12.46 2.83 2.43
N GLN A 299 12.30 3.58 1.35
CA GLN A 299 11.91 4.98 1.39
C GLN A 299 10.43 5.10 1.03
N LEU A 300 9.75 6.07 1.61
CA LEU A 300 8.41 6.45 1.16
C LEU A 300 8.46 6.88 -0.31
N ASN A 301 7.43 6.53 -1.03
CA ASN A 301 7.29 6.73 -2.49
C ASN A 301 8.29 5.95 -3.37
N ALA A 302 9.26 5.25 -2.80
CA ALA A 302 10.08 4.34 -3.58
C ALA A 302 9.37 2.98 -3.75
N PRO A 303 9.53 2.32 -4.90
CA PRO A 303 8.98 0.98 -5.08
C PRO A 303 9.67 -0.01 -4.13
N VAL A 304 8.86 -0.87 -3.54
CA VAL A 304 9.32 -1.97 -2.69
C VAL A 304 8.80 -3.27 -3.26
N THR A 305 9.73 -4.15 -3.64
CA THR A 305 9.40 -5.50 -4.11
C THR A 305 9.68 -6.49 -2.98
N GLN A 306 8.66 -7.23 -2.59
CA GLN A 306 8.72 -8.23 -1.52
C GLN A 306 8.38 -9.61 -2.11
N VAL A 307 9.19 -10.59 -1.76
CA VAL A 307 8.90 -12.00 -2.01
C VAL A 307 8.65 -12.70 -0.70
N PHE A 308 7.62 -13.47 -0.69
CA PHE A 308 7.22 -14.30 0.43
C PHE A 308 6.94 -15.71 -0.05
N SER A 309 7.64 -16.68 0.51
CA SER A 309 7.53 -18.08 0.14
C SER A 309 7.26 -18.94 1.37
N VAL A 310 6.27 -19.81 1.27
CA VAL A 310 5.87 -20.74 2.33
C VAL A 310 5.88 -22.16 1.79
N GLY A 311 6.29 -23.09 2.64
CA GLY A 311 6.33 -24.53 2.32
C GLY A 311 6.83 -25.33 3.52
N ASP A 312 7.37 -26.51 3.27
CA ASP A 312 7.78 -27.47 4.29
C ASP A 312 8.83 -26.93 5.27
N PHE A 313 9.64 -25.98 4.81
CA PHE A 313 10.65 -25.33 5.66
C PHE A 313 10.08 -24.27 6.60
N GLY A 314 8.84 -23.84 6.39
CA GLY A 314 8.25 -22.68 7.04
C GLY A 314 8.18 -21.49 6.07
N PHE A 315 8.48 -20.29 6.56
CA PHE A 315 8.43 -19.06 5.77
C PHE A 315 9.83 -18.60 5.38
N LYS A 316 9.94 -18.14 4.14
CA LYS A 316 11.12 -17.44 3.64
C LYS A 316 10.70 -16.15 2.92
N GLY A 317 11.56 -15.16 2.92
CA GLY A 317 11.27 -13.93 2.19
C GLY A 317 12.50 -13.06 1.97
N SER A 318 12.38 -12.15 1.03
CA SER A 318 13.37 -11.13 0.71
C SER A 318 12.69 -9.84 0.25
N VAL A 319 13.40 -8.75 0.33
CA VAL A 319 12.95 -7.44 -0.10
C VAL A 319 14.04 -6.78 -0.91
N ASN A 320 13.68 -6.24 -2.08
CA ASN A 320 14.57 -5.48 -2.97
C ASN A 320 15.92 -6.18 -3.22
N GLY A 321 15.92 -7.51 -3.36
CA GLY A 321 17.13 -8.31 -3.58
C GLY A 321 18.05 -8.44 -2.38
N GLY A 322 17.57 -8.08 -1.19
CA GLY A 322 18.29 -8.27 0.05
C GLY A 322 18.48 -9.74 0.44
N ASN A 323 19.04 -9.98 1.61
CA ASN A 323 19.23 -11.33 2.11
C ASN A 323 17.89 -12.03 2.33
N VAL A 324 17.87 -13.34 2.07
CA VAL A 324 16.72 -14.17 2.37
C VAL A 324 16.66 -14.39 3.88
N TYR A 325 15.49 -14.14 4.43
CA TYR A 325 15.16 -14.41 5.81
C TYR A 325 14.25 -15.62 5.90
N ALA A 326 14.49 -16.48 6.85
CA ALA A 326 13.71 -17.70 7.08
C ALA A 326 13.17 -17.77 8.50
N VAL A 327 11.92 -18.21 8.64
CA VAL A 327 11.29 -18.55 9.90
C VAL A 327 10.87 -20.00 9.83
N ALA A 328 11.60 -20.84 10.57
CA ALA A 328 11.31 -22.27 10.63
C ALA A 328 10.02 -22.54 11.42
N ASN A 329 9.41 -23.71 11.17
CA ASN A 329 8.25 -24.23 11.92
C ASN A 329 6.97 -23.39 11.87
N ALA A 330 6.84 -22.49 10.92
CA ALA A 330 5.56 -21.85 10.66
C ALA A 330 4.69 -22.81 9.84
N THR A 331 3.82 -23.55 10.50
CA THR A 331 2.93 -24.52 9.87
C THR A 331 1.56 -23.90 9.57
N GLY A 332 0.88 -24.38 8.54
CA GLY A 332 -0.56 -24.26 8.43
C GLY A 332 -1.14 -23.34 7.36
N LEU A 333 -0.35 -22.81 6.42
CA LEU A 333 -0.89 -22.10 5.26
C LEU A 333 -1.29 -23.04 4.11
N ASN A 334 -1.77 -24.22 4.43
CA ASN A 334 -2.31 -25.15 3.46
C ASN A 334 -3.70 -24.69 3.02
N ASN A 335 -4.00 -24.78 1.74
CA ASN A 335 -5.29 -24.38 1.18
C ASN A 335 -5.65 -22.92 1.45
N VAL A 336 -4.84 -22.00 0.96
CA VAL A 336 -5.18 -20.56 0.97
C VAL A 336 -6.47 -20.36 0.16
N THR A 337 -7.47 -19.80 0.80
CA THR A 337 -8.80 -19.56 0.20
C THR A 337 -9.02 -18.10 -0.14
N ARG A 338 -8.27 -17.17 0.49
CA ARG A 338 -8.39 -15.73 0.23
C ARG A 338 -7.02 -15.07 0.22
N ILE A 339 -6.89 -14.07 -0.64
CA ILE A 339 -5.75 -13.14 -0.68
C ILE A 339 -6.34 -11.74 -0.62
N ARG A 340 -6.09 -11.05 0.50
CA ARG A 340 -6.51 -9.66 0.71
C ARG A 340 -5.33 -8.72 0.50
N LEU A 341 -5.58 -7.56 -0.08
CA LEU A 341 -4.54 -6.59 -0.42
C LEU A 341 -4.56 -5.43 0.56
N ALA A 342 -3.43 -5.21 1.21
CA ALA A 342 -3.16 -4.13 2.15
C ALA A 342 -4.24 -3.91 3.24
N GLU A 343 -5.08 -4.90 3.50
CA GLU A 343 -6.08 -4.88 4.56
C GLU A 343 -5.44 -5.21 5.91
N GLY A 344 -5.89 -4.54 6.96
CA GLY A 344 -5.47 -4.87 8.33
C GLY A 344 -5.99 -6.23 8.78
N VAL A 345 -5.23 -6.92 9.60
CA VAL A 345 -5.68 -8.13 10.28
C VAL A 345 -6.32 -7.73 11.60
N ALA A 346 -7.49 -8.28 11.90
CA ALA A 346 -8.29 -7.95 13.09
C ALA A 346 -7.68 -8.36 14.44
N ALA A 347 -6.40 -8.64 14.51
CA ALA A 347 -5.70 -8.90 15.76
C ALA A 347 -5.34 -7.58 16.47
N PRO A 348 -5.47 -7.51 17.80
CA PRO A 348 -5.62 -6.27 18.56
C PRO A 348 -4.39 -5.36 18.64
N SER A 349 -3.47 -5.34 17.73
CA SER A 349 -2.41 -4.32 17.79
C SER A 349 -1.29 -4.39 16.73
N VAL A 350 -1.32 -5.29 15.76
CA VAL A 350 -0.07 -5.65 15.11
C VAL A 350 -0.01 -5.42 13.60
N MET A 351 -1.13 -5.46 12.88
CA MET A 351 -1.11 -5.22 11.42
C MET A 351 -2.28 -4.34 11.01
N GLN A 352 -1.98 -3.15 10.59
CA GLN A 352 -2.97 -2.19 10.08
C GLN A 352 -3.03 -2.23 8.55
N GLY A 353 -4.13 -1.79 7.98
CA GLY A 353 -4.24 -1.56 6.56
C GLY A 353 -3.14 -0.61 6.08
N GLY A 354 -2.53 -0.91 4.95
CA GLY A 354 -1.46 -0.09 4.40
C GLY A 354 -1.99 1.07 3.56
N ASN A 355 -1.22 2.15 3.48
CA ASN A 355 -1.40 3.19 2.48
C ASN A 355 -0.36 2.98 1.39
N CYS A 356 -0.80 2.50 0.24
CA CYS A 356 0.12 2.20 -0.85
C CYS A 356 -0.57 2.18 -2.21
N VAL A 357 0.24 2.26 -3.24
CA VAL A 357 -0.14 1.87 -4.60
C VAL A 357 0.49 0.50 -4.87
N ILE A 358 -0.32 -0.52 -5.09
CA ILE A 358 0.15 -1.84 -5.50
C ILE A 358 0.25 -1.83 -7.03
N THR A 359 1.45 -2.07 -7.54
CA THR A 359 1.73 -2.03 -8.99
C THR A 359 1.70 -3.40 -9.63
N LYS A 360 2.15 -4.43 -8.92
CA LYS A 360 2.26 -5.79 -9.45
C LYS A 360 2.11 -6.84 -8.35
N LEU A 361 1.57 -8.00 -8.72
CA LEU A 361 1.49 -9.18 -7.86
C LEU A 361 1.62 -10.45 -8.69
N ALA A 362 2.42 -11.41 -8.22
CA ALA A 362 2.50 -12.74 -8.80
C ALA A 362 2.34 -13.82 -7.72
N VAL A 363 1.72 -14.93 -8.09
CA VAL A 363 1.47 -16.09 -7.24
C VAL A 363 2.05 -17.33 -7.90
N PHE A 364 2.80 -18.12 -7.15
CA PHE A 364 3.38 -19.38 -7.58
C PHE A 364 2.94 -20.50 -6.64
N LYS A 365 2.53 -21.64 -7.19
CA LYS A 365 2.16 -22.85 -6.43
C LYS A 365 3.40 -23.70 -6.06
N LYS A 366 4.45 -23.06 -5.66
CA LYS A 366 5.69 -23.71 -5.22
C LYS A 366 6.40 -22.85 -4.18
N GLN A 367 7.21 -23.49 -3.37
CA GLN A 367 8.24 -22.81 -2.57
C GLN A 367 9.44 -22.50 -3.48
N LEU A 368 9.89 -21.26 -3.47
CA LEU A 368 11.09 -20.86 -4.22
C LEU A 368 12.36 -21.15 -3.40
N SER A 369 13.45 -21.41 -4.08
CA SER A 369 14.79 -21.46 -3.50
C SER A 369 15.22 -20.07 -3.02
N ASP A 370 16.21 -20.02 -2.14
CA ASP A 370 16.75 -18.75 -1.62
C ASP A 370 17.31 -17.86 -2.73
N GLN A 371 17.91 -18.46 -3.75
CA GLN A 371 18.39 -17.73 -4.90
C GLN A 371 17.25 -17.15 -5.74
N GLU A 372 16.20 -17.93 -6.05
CA GLU A 372 15.02 -17.45 -6.76
C GLU A 372 14.32 -16.32 -5.98
N ILE A 373 14.16 -16.49 -4.66
CA ILE A 373 13.58 -15.46 -3.78
C ILE A 373 14.35 -14.14 -3.90
N LYS A 374 15.67 -14.21 -3.83
CA LYS A 374 16.53 -13.03 -3.95
C LYS A 374 16.46 -12.39 -5.32
N GLU A 375 16.50 -13.19 -6.39
CA GLU A 375 16.43 -12.72 -7.76
C GLU A 375 15.06 -12.10 -8.07
N PHE A 376 13.97 -12.76 -7.69
CA PHE A 376 12.63 -12.25 -7.92
C PHE A 376 12.34 -10.96 -7.14
N SER A 377 12.89 -10.81 -5.93
CA SER A 377 12.75 -9.56 -5.19
C SER A 377 13.51 -8.38 -5.82
N LYS A 378 14.39 -8.62 -6.78
CA LYS A 378 15.04 -7.60 -7.61
C LYS A 378 14.32 -7.33 -8.93
N SER A 379 13.52 -8.29 -9.42
CA SER A 379 13.08 -8.33 -10.81
C SER A 379 12.15 -7.19 -11.23
N TRP A 380 11.57 -6.48 -10.28
CA TRP A 380 10.64 -5.39 -10.52
C TRP A 380 11.16 -4.02 -10.00
N LEU A 381 12.43 -3.93 -9.65
CA LEU A 381 13.06 -2.67 -9.25
C LEU A 381 13.40 -1.78 -10.44
#